data_eba2ced1da8d8770e86c20dd42761db8
#
_entry.id   eba2ced1da8d8770e86c20dd42761db8
#
_cell.length_a   1.000
_cell.length_b   1.000
_cell.length_c   1.000
_cell.angle_alpha   90.00
_cell.angle_beta   90.00
_cell.angle_gamma   90.00
#
_symmetry.space_group_name_H-M   'P 1'
#
loop_
_entity.id
_entity.type
_entity.pdbx_description
1 polymer ?
#
loop_
_entity_poly.entity_id
_entity_poly.type
_entity_poly.pdbx_seq_one_letter_code
_entity_poly.pdbx_strand_id
1 'polypeptide(L)'
;NRTSPFAFTGNKFEFRMPGSSASISGINVVLNTAVAESLEQFADALEGSKDFEADLQALIRSVLIKHKRILFNGNGYDDAWLAEAERRGLLNLRTTPEALPYYLADKNVALFTKHRVYTRTEMEARYEIHLENYSKVLNIEALTMLEMARRDIMPAVSSYLRELSETAAAIHAASVTADCSYEESIIPEMSALLGDAYRKVRRLDEALMGACLLYTSPSPRD
;
A
#
# COMPACT_ATOMS: atom_id res chain seq x y z
N ASN A 1 1.11 -15.73 17.57
CA ASN A 1 0.45 -15.64 16.28
C ASN A 1 1.24 -14.70 15.36
N ARG A 2 1.64 -15.18 14.18
CA ARG A 2 2.43 -14.42 13.20
C ARG A 2 1.60 -13.46 12.34
N THR A 3 0.31 -13.39 12.56
CA THR A 3 -0.61 -12.54 11.79
C THR A 3 -0.75 -11.11 12.33
N SER A 4 -0.21 -10.82 13.52
CA SER A 4 -0.26 -9.46 14.06
C SER A 4 0.69 -8.51 13.31
N PRO A 5 0.22 -7.35 12.81
CA PRO A 5 1.09 -6.35 12.18
C PRO A 5 2.00 -5.63 13.20
N PHE A 6 1.64 -5.64 14.47
CA PHE A 6 2.42 -5.06 15.57
C PHE A 6 2.45 -6.07 16.73
N ALA A 7 3.46 -6.94 16.71
CA ALA A 7 3.54 -8.09 17.62
C ALA A 7 4.43 -7.80 18.82
N PHE A 8 3.96 -8.18 20.01
CA PHE A 8 4.79 -8.25 21.21
C PHE A 8 5.55 -9.58 21.23
N THR A 9 6.87 -9.54 21.37
CA THR A 9 7.77 -10.71 21.28
C THR A 9 8.57 -10.92 22.56
N GLY A 10 7.94 -10.67 23.71
CA GLY A 10 8.52 -10.84 25.03
C GLY A 10 9.02 -9.53 25.64
N ASN A 11 10.10 -8.97 25.13
CA ASN A 11 10.69 -7.72 25.64
C ASN A 11 10.76 -6.60 24.60
N LYS A 12 10.15 -6.80 23.43
CA LYS A 12 10.14 -5.84 22.31
C LYS A 12 8.87 -5.99 21.48
N PHE A 13 8.59 -4.97 20.67
CA PHE A 13 7.57 -5.02 19.64
C PHE A 13 8.20 -5.15 18.26
N GLU A 14 7.54 -5.89 17.39
CA GLU A 14 7.89 -6.02 15.97
C GLU A 14 6.80 -5.39 15.11
N PHE A 15 7.18 -4.40 14.31
CA PHE A 15 6.32 -3.88 13.24
C PHE A 15 6.51 -4.74 11.98
N ARG A 16 5.42 -5.37 11.51
CA ARG A 16 5.44 -6.40 10.46
C ARG A 16 4.77 -5.97 9.16
N MET A 17 4.80 -4.69 8.86
CA MET A 17 4.28 -4.13 7.61
C MET A 17 5.37 -3.29 6.93
N PRO A 18 6.46 -3.93 6.46
CA PRO A 18 7.53 -3.21 5.79
C PRO A 18 7.07 -2.73 4.42
N GLY A 19 7.32 -1.46 4.12
CA GLY A 19 7.33 -0.96 2.77
C GLY A 19 8.71 -1.24 2.16
N SER A 20 8.81 -2.06 1.12
CA SER A 20 10.08 -2.55 0.59
C SER A 20 11.02 -1.44 0.11
N SER A 21 10.50 -0.29 -0.31
CA SER A 21 11.23 0.87 -0.79
C SER A 21 11.23 2.06 0.19
N ALA A 22 10.53 1.94 1.34
CA ALA A 22 10.41 3.02 2.30
C ALA A 22 11.46 2.93 3.41
N SER A 23 11.91 4.09 3.93
CA SER A 23 12.74 4.15 5.12
C SER A 23 11.95 3.75 6.37
N ILE A 24 12.56 2.98 7.26
CA ILE A 24 11.99 2.64 8.57
C ILE A 24 11.95 3.84 9.53
N SER A 25 12.65 4.93 9.23
CA SER A 25 12.78 6.08 10.12
C SER A 25 11.43 6.73 10.43
N GLY A 26 10.57 6.94 9.42
CA GLY A 26 9.25 7.53 9.61
C GLY A 26 8.37 6.71 10.54
N ILE A 27 8.33 5.40 10.36
CA ILE A 27 7.57 4.47 11.21
C ILE A 27 8.09 4.50 12.65
N ASN A 28 9.42 4.45 12.82
CA ASN A 28 10.02 4.50 14.15
C ASN A 28 9.72 5.81 14.87
N VAL A 29 9.76 6.95 14.17
CA VAL A 29 9.40 8.24 14.76
C VAL A 29 7.95 8.25 15.24
N VAL A 30 7.01 7.81 14.40
CA VAL A 30 5.57 7.77 14.74
C VAL A 30 5.31 6.85 15.93
N LEU A 31 5.81 5.62 15.89
CA LEU A 31 5.58 4.62 16.94
C LEU A 31 6.21 5.04 18.26
N ASN A 32 7.47 5.50 18.25
CA ASN A 32 8.14 5.93 19.47
C ASN A 32 7.47 7.14 20.10
N THR A 33 7.00 8.10 19.29
CA THR A 33 6.27 9.26 19.82
C THR A 33 4.92 8.85 20.44
N ALA A 34 4.19 7.93 19.81
CA ALA A 34 2.94 7.41 20.37
C ALA A 34 3.15 6.63 21.66
N VAL A 35 4.23 5.84 21.75
CA VAL A 35 4.62 5.13 22.99
C VAL A 35 5.04 6.12 24.07
N ALA A 36 5.84 7.14 23.75
CA ALA A 36 6.25 8.17 24.68
C ALA A 36 5.06 8.90 25.31
N GLU A 37 4.06 9.27 24.48
CA GLU A 37 2.81 9.87 24.98
C GLU A 37 2.06 8.94 25.94
N SER A 38 1.96 7.65 25.59
CA SER A 38 1.29 6.68 26.46
C SER A 38 2.02 6.48 27.79
N LEU A 39 3.35 6.44 27.76
CA LEU A 39 4.17 6.32 28.98
C LEU A 39 4.07 7.57 29.86
N GLU A 40 4.06 8.77 29.28
CA GLU A 40 3.83 10.02 30.01
C GLU A 40 2.46 9.99 30.71
N GLN A 41 1.39 9.63 30.02
CA GLN A 41 0.05 9.51 30.60
C GLN A 41 0.00 8.48 31.74
N PHE A 42 0.73 7.37 31.61
CA PHE A 42 0.80 6.36 32.68
C PHE A 42 1.61 6.86 33.87
N ALA A 43 2.71 7.56 33.63
CA ALA A 43 3.50 8.17 34.68
C ALA A 43 2.68 9.19 35.48
N ASP A 44 1.98 10.11 34.78
CA ASP A 44 1.12 11.11 35.41
C ASP A 44 0.00 10.46 36.24
N ALA A 45 -0.59 9.36 35.74
CA ALA A 45 -1.65 8.63 36.45
C ALA A 45 -1.17 7.92 37.72
N LEU A 46 0.11 7.56 37.77
CA LEU A 46 0.72 6.85 38.92
C LEU A 46 1.52 7.78 39.82
N GLU A 47 1.77 9.02 39.43
CA GLU A 47 2.49 9.99 40.22
C GLU A 47 1.73 10.29 41.49
N GLY A 48 2.42 10.19 42.63
CA GLY A 48 1.82 10.41 43.95
C GLY A 48 0.94 9.27 44.47
N SER A 49 0.92 8.11 43.80
CA SER A 49 0.23 6.91 44.31
C SER A 49 0.68 6.52 45.70
N LYS A 50 -0.30 6.19 46.55
CA LYS A 50 -0.04 5.68 47.92
C LYS A 50 0.03 4.15 47.99
N ASP A 51 -0.59 3.50 47.01
CA ASP A 51 -0.55 2.05 46.83
C ASP A 51 -0.31 1.77 45.33
N PHE A 52 0.97 1.80 44.97
CA PHE A 52 1.40 1.67 43.55
C PHE A 52 0.89 0.39 42.90
N GLU A 53 0.86 -0.73 43.59
CA GLU A 53 0.41 -2.01 43.04
C GLU A 53 -1.08 -1.99 42.72
N ALA A 54 -1.91 -1.50 43.63
CA ALA A 54 -3.36 -1.37 43.41
C ALA A 54 -3.68 -0.39 42.29
N ASP A 55 -3.02 0.77 42.26
CA ASP A 55 -3.24 1.82 41.24
C ASP A 55 -2.74 1.35 39.86
N LEU A 56 -1.63 0.63 39.79
CA LEU A 56 -1.13 0.03 38.55
C LEU A 56 -2.13 -1.00 37.99
N GLN A 57 -2.67 -1.89 38.82
CA GLN A 57 -3.67 -2.86 38.39
C GLN A 57 -4.95 -2.19 37.91
N ALA A 58 -5.39 -1.13 38.58
CA ALA A 58 -6.54 -0.34 38.16
C ALA A 58 -6.29 0.36 36.81
N LEU A 59 -5.11 0.94 36.61
CA LEU A 59 -4.69 1.57 35.36
C LEU A 59 -4.67 0.55 34.21
N ILE A 60 -4.02 -0.59 34.37
CA ILE A 60 -3.98 -1.67 33.37
C ILE A 60 -5.40 -2.07 32.97
N ARG A 61 -6.27 -2.30 33.95
CA ARG A 61 -7.66 -2.67 33.69
C ARG A 61 -8.41 -1.60 32.90
N SER A 62 -8.25 -0.33 33.26
CA SER A 62 -8.91 0.79 32.59
C SER A 62 -8.46 0.92 31.12
N VAL A 63 -7.15 0.78 30.88
CA VAL A 63 -6.55 0.84 29.53
C VAL A 63 -7.06 -0.31 28.66
N LEU A 64 -7.08 -1.54 29.17
CA LEU A 64 -7.58 -2.71 28.44
C LEU A 64 -9.07 -2.56 28.08
N ILE A 65 -9.89 -2.03 28.99
CA ILE A 65 -11.32 -1.76 28.72
C ILE A 65 -11.47 -0.68 27.64
N LYS A 66 -10.76 0.44 27.79
CA LYS A 66 -10.79 1.57 26.85
C LYS A 66 -10.40 1.18 25.44
N HIS A 67 -9.42 0.31 25.29
CA HIS A 67 -8.84 -0.09 24.01
C HIS A 67 -9.30 -1.49 23.54
N LYS A 68 -10.33 -2.06 24.16
CA LYS A 68 -10.86 -3.40 23.81
C LYS A 68 -11.17 -3.57 22.32
N ARG A 69 -11.56 -2.50 21.64
CA ARG A 69 -11.88 -2.53 20.20
C ARG A 69 -10.73 -2.96 19.29
N ILE A 70 -9.47 -2.79 19.72
CA ILE A 70 -8.30 -3.21 18.94
C ILE A 70 -7.89 -4.66 19.21
N LEU A 71 -8.44 -5.30 20.24
CA LEU A 71 -8.09 -6.67 20.59
C LEU A 71 -8.84 -7.64 19.67
N PHE A 72 -8.09 -8.43 18.93
CA PHE A 72 -8.60 -9.41 18.01
C PHE A 72 -7.84 -10.73 18.13
N ASN A 73 -8.59 -11.82 18.29
CA ASN A 73 -8.07 -13.19 18.34
C ASN A 73 -8.65 -13.97 17.17
N GLY A 74 -7.95 -14.02 16.06
CA GLY A 74 -8.42 -14.70 14.84
C GLY A 74 -7.45 -14.55 13.68
N ASN A 75 -7.93 -14.89 12.49
CA ASN A 75 -7.17 -14.70 11.26
C ASN A 75 -7.32 -13.26 10.74
N GLY A 76 -6.25 -12.46 10.82
CA GLY A 76 -6.22 -11.08 10.34
C GLY A 76 -6.24 -10.93 8.80
N TYR A 77 -6.13 -12.03 8.06
CA TYR A 77 -6.22 -12.04 6.58
C TYR A 77 -7.63 -12.36 6.07
N ASP A 78 -8.57 -12.65 6.97
CA ASP A 78 -9.95 -12.96 6.61
C ASP A 78 -10.74 -11.67 6.34
N ASP A 79 -11.54 -11.66 5.27
CA ASP A 79 -12.43 -10.55 4.92
C ASP A 79 -13.45 -10.25 6.04
N ALA A 80 -13.82 -11.25 6.81
CA ALA A 80 -14.66 -11.09 7.99
C ALA A 80 -14.04 -10.17 9.04
N TRP A 81 -12.71 -10.18 9.17
CA TRP A 81 -12.00 -9.23 10.03
C TRP A 81 -12.08 -7.79 9.53
N LEU A 82 -12.00 -7.57 8.21
CA LEU A 82 -12.11 -6.22 7.64
C LEU A 82 -13.48 -5.60 8.00
N ALA A 83 -14.55 -6.34 7.81
CA ALA A 83 -15.91 -5.92 8.17
C ALA A 83 -16.06 -5.66 9.68
N GLU A 84 -15.51 -6.53 10.52
CA GLU A 84 -15.54 -6.37 11.99
C GLU A 84 -14.70 -5.17 12.45
N ALA A 85 -13.54 -4.93 11.85
CA ALA A 85 -12.68 -3.79 12.15
C ALA A 85 -13.41 -2.46 11.84
N GLU A 86 -14.06 -2.39 10.70
CA GLU A 86 -14.87 -1.24 10.31
C GLU A 86 -16.05 -1.02 11.28
N ARG A 87 -16.77 -2.09 11.65
CA ARG A 87 -17.82 -2.03 12.66
C ARG A 87 -17.33 -1.51 14.02
N ARG A 88 -16.08 -1.78 14.37
CA ARG A 88 -15.42 -1.27 15.60
C ARG A 88 -14.90 0.16 15.45
N GLY A 89 -15.08 0.80 14.31
CA GLY A 89 -14.57 2.14 14.01
C GLY A 89 -13.06 2.19 13.85
N LEU A 90 -12.44 1.08 13.41
CA LEU A 90 -11.03 1.04 13.02
C LEU A 90 -10.92 1.45 11.54
N LEU A 91 -9.92 2.25 11.22
CA LEU A 91 -9.70 2.72 9.87
C LEU A 91 -9.12 1.59 9.00
N ASN A 92 -9.58 1.52 7.75
CA ASN A 92 -9.02 0.66 6.71
C ASN A 92 -8.69 1.52 5.48
N LEU A 93 -7.58 2.24 5.54
CA LEU A 93 -7.12 3.18 4.51
C LEU A 93 -6.23 2.41 3.54
N ARG A 94 -6.77 2.11 2.35
CA ARG A 94 -6.13 1.19 1.40
C ARG A 94 -5.09 1.83 0.50
N THR A 95 -5.14 3.14 0.36
CA THR A 95 -4.25 3.88 -0.53
C THR A 95 -3.51 5.00 0.21
N THR A 96 -2.35 5.37 -0.30
CA THR A 96 -1.56 6.47 0.24
C THR A 96 -2.35 7.79 0.28
N PRO A 97 -3.07 8.21 -0.79
CA PRO A 97 -3.89 9.42 -0.74
C PRO A 97 -5.01 9.40 0.29
N GLU A 98 -5.58 8.22 0.61
CA GLU A 98 -6.57 8.09 1.67
C GLU A 98 -5.95 8.17 3.07
N ALA A 99 -4.75 7.65 3.23
CA ALA A 99 -4.07 7.57 4.53
C ALA A 99 -3.39 8.90 4.93
N LEU A 100 -2.76 9.59 3.99
CA LEU A 100 -1.96 10.77 4.27
C LEU A 100 -2.71 11.94 4.95
N PRO A 101 -3.99 12.24 4.65
CA PRO A 101 -4.71 13.30 5.37
C PRO A 101 -4.77 13.08 6.89
N TYR A 102 -4.77 11.81 7.34
CA TYR A 102 -4.73 11.49 8.78
C TYR A 102 -3.41 11.87 9.44
N TYR A 103 -2.33 12.00 8.66
CA TYR A 103 -1.06 12.51 9.17
C TYR A 103 -1.19 13.91 9.74
N LEU A 104 -2.02 14.76 9.12
CA LEU A 104 -2.32 16.13 9.56
C LEU A 104 -3.56 16.26 10.46
N ALA A 105 -4.17 15.15 10.90
CA ALA A 105 -5.27 15.22 11.85
C ALA A 105 -4.83 15.93 13.13
N ASP A 106 -5.70 16.78 13.70
CA ASP A 106 -5.37 17.65 14.83
C ASP A 106 -4.76 16.89 16.02
N LYS A 107 -5.27 15.68 16.31
CA LYS A 107 -4.71 14.83 17.38
C LYS A 107 -3.25 14.44 17.12
N ASN A 108 -2.88 14.21 15.86
CA ASN A 108 -1.53 13.82 15.47
C ASN A 108 -0.59 15.04 15.48
N VAL A 109 -1.05 16.17 14.97
CA VAL A 109 -0.30 17.43 15.04
C VAL A 109 -0.05 17.83 16.51
N ALA A 110 -1.06 17.73 17.37
CA ALA A 110 -0.92 18.00 18.79
C ALA A 110 0.10 17.07 19.46
N LEU A 111 0.07 15.76 19.14
CA LEU A 111 1.01 14.76 19.64
C LEU A 111 2.46 15.13 19.29
N PHE A 112 2.76 15.34 18.02
CA PHE A 112 4.12 15.60 17.57
C PHE A 112 4.64 16.95 18.06
N THR A 113 3.78 17.97 18.13
CA THR A 113 4.14 19.30 18.64
C THR A 113 4.41 19.26 20.15
N LYS A 114 3.57 18.56 20.92
CA LYS A 114 3.75 18.37 22.37
C LYS A 114 5.12 17.79 22.69
N HIS A 115 5.48 16.71 22.00
CA HIS A 115 6.78 16.03 22.19
C HIS A 115 7.95 16.71 21.47
N ARG A 116 7.73 17.86 20.82
CA ARG A 116 8.75 18.63 20.09
C ARG A 116 9.48 17.80 19.02
N VAL A 117 8.78 16.83 18.42
CA VAL A 117 9.31 15.97 17.36
C VAL A 117 9.17 16.67 16.02
N TYR A 118 8.00 17.25 15.75
CA TYR A 118 7.73 18.06 14.56
C TYR A 118 6.89 19.28 14.92
N THR A 119 7.12 20.37 14.23
CA THR A 119 6.20 21.51 14.15
C THR A 119 5.07 21.20 13.17
N ARG A 120 3.97 21.95 13.22
CA ARG A 120 2.88 21.85 12.23
C ARG A 120 3.42 22.04 10.80
N THR A 121 4.24 23.06 10.56
CA THR A 121 4.81 23.34 9.24
C THR A 121 5.66 22.19 8.70
N GLU A 122 6.46 21.54 9.56
CA GLU A 122 7.24 20.36 9.16
C GLU A 122 6.34 19.18 8.82
N MET A 123 5.23 18.99 9.52
CA MET A 123 4.27 17.94 9.19
C MET A 123 3.56 18.23 7.86
N GLU A 124 3.17 19.47 7.60
CA GLU A 124 2.58 19.88 6.32
C GLU A 124 3.55 19.67 5.16
N ALA A 125 4.81 20.09 5.32
CA ALA A 125 5.83 19.85 4.30
C ALA A 125 6.07 18.34 4.05
N ARG A 126 6.09 17.51 5.08
CA ARG A 126 6.21 16.05 4.94
C ARG A 126 5.00 15.42 4.24
N TYR A 127 3.81 15.89 4.54
CA TYR A 127 2.59 15.47 3.87
C TYR A 127 2.66 15.74 2.35
N GLU A 128 3.06 16.96 1.97
CA GLU A 128 3.24 17.33 0.56
C GLU A 128 4.31 16.48 -0.13
N ILE A 129 5.46 16.28 0.52
CA ILE A 129 6.55 15.44 0.01
C ILE A 129 6.09 13.99 -0.21
N HIS A 130 5.32 13.42 0.71
CA HIS A 130 4.80 12.06 0.56
C HIS A 130 3.81 11.92 -0.60
N LEU A 131 2.92 12.90 -0.79
CA LEU A 131 2.01 12.92 -1.95
C LEU A 131 2.76 13.06 -3.27
N GLU A 132 3.73 13.96 -3.31
CA GLU A 132 4.57 14.17 -4.48
C GLU A 132 5.35 12.90 -4.85
N ASN A 133 5.99 12.27 -3.87
CA ASN A 133 6.71 11.02 -4.07
C ASN A 133 5.78 9.90 -4.56
N TYR A 134 4.59 9.76 -3.99
CA TYR A 134 3.60 8.80 -4.45
C TYR A 134 3.26 9.00 -5.93
N SER A 135 2.96 10.24 -6.32
CA SER A 135 2.64 10.58 -7.70
C SER A 135 3.82 10.34 -8.65
N LYS A 136 5.03 10.72 -8.25
CA LYS A 136 6.26 10.49 -9.04
C LYS A 136 6.54 9.01 -9.26
N VAL A 137 6.43 8.19 -8.20
CA VAL A 137 6.67 6.74 -8.30
C VAL A 137 5.67 6.10 -9.23
N LEU A 138 4.37 6.39 -9.08
CA LEU A 138 3.34 5.87 -9.97
C LEU A 138 3.56 6.27 -11.43
N ASN A 139 3.97 7.50 -11.67
CA ASN A 139 4.27 7.97 -13.03
C ASN A 139 5.46 7.20 -13.64
N ILE A 140 6.54 6.99 -12.88
CA ILE A 140 7.69 6.21 -13.32
C ILE A 140 7.30 4.76 -13.62
N GLU A 141 6.53 4.12 -12.71
CA GLU A 141 6.07 2.75 -12.89
C GLU A 141 5.19 2.61 -14.14
N ALA A 142 4.26 3.55 -14.36
CA ALA A 142 3.40 3.54 -15.52
C ALA A 142 4.16 3.76 -16.84
N LEU A 143 5.10 4.70 -16.88
CA LEU A 143 5.97 4.92 -18.05
C LEU A 143 6.83 3.68 -18.34
N THR A 144 7.40 3.07 -17.31
CA THR A 144 8.18 1.84 -17.45
C THR A 144 7.32 0.69 -17.98
N MET A 145 6.10 0.54 -17.48
CA MET A 145 5.15 -0.47 -17.96
C MET A 145 4.81 -0.25 -19.44
N LEU A 146 4.59 1.00 -19.86
CA LEU A 146 4.35 1.34 -21.28
C LEU A 146 5.53 0.99 -22.17
N GLU A 147 6.76 1.32 -21.70
CA GLU A 147 7.98 1.01 -22.44
C GLU A 147 8.16 -0.50 -22.59
N MET A 148 8.08 -1.26 -21.51
CA MET A 148 8.20 -2.71 -21.53
C MET A 148 7.13 -3.37 -22.41
N ALA A 149 5.88 -2.92 -22.30
CA ALA A 149 4.80 -3.48 -23.10
C ALA A 149 5.03 -3.24 -24.60
N ARG A 150 5.42 -2.02 -24.98
CA ARG A 150 5.59 -1.62 -26.40
C ARG A 150 6.86 -2.17 -27.03
N ARG A 151 7.94 -2.22 -26.27
CA ARG A 151 9.27 -2.54 -26.77
C ARG A 151 9.59 -4.03 -26.70
N ASP A 152 9.15 -4.69 -25.64
CA ASP A 152 9.57 -6.05 -25.36
C ASP A 152 8.41 -7.05 -25.44
N ILE A 153 7.33 -6.84 -24.68
CA ILE A 153 6.30 -7.86 -24.47
C ILE A 153 5.43 -8.06 -25.73
N MET A 154 4.80 -6.99 -26.24
CA MET A 154 3.92 -7.11 -27.40
C MET A 154 4.66 -7.58 -28.67
N PRO A 155 5.87 -7.07 -28.98
CA PRO A 155 6.66 -7.60 -30.10
C PRO A 155 7.03 -9.08 -29.95
N ALA A 156 7.40 -9.55 -28.75
CA ALA A 156 7.72 -10.94 -28.50
C ALA A 156 6.50 -11.85 -28.72
N VAL A 157 5.33 -11.46 -28.20
CA VAL A 157 4.07 -12.20 -28.42
C VAL A 157 3.70 -12.22 -29.90
N SER A 158 3.83 -11.07 -30.60
CA SER A 158 3.55 -10.99 -32.04
C SER A 158 4.48 -11.89 -32.86
N SER A 159 5.78 -11.94 -32.49
CA SER A 159 6.73 -12.82 -33.15
C SER A 159 6.38 -14.30 -32.95
N TYR A 160 6.02 -14.68 -31.74
CA TYR A 160 5.62 -16.07 -31.43
C TYR A 160 4.30 -16.46 -32.13
N LEU A 161 3.33 -15.55 -32.20
CA LEU A 161 2.11 -15.77 -32.99
C LEU A 161 2.40 -16.01 -34.48
N ARG A 162 3.35 -15.28 -35.06
CA ARG A 162 3.81 -15.51 -36.42
C ARG A 162 4.41 -16.92 -36.58
N GLU A 163 5.31 -17.31 -35.67
CA GLU A 163 5.95 -18.64 -35.70
C GLU A 163 4.91 -19.76 -35.59
N LEU A 164 3.94 -19.65 -34.69
CA LEU A 164 2.83 -20.60 -34.56
C LEU A 164 1.98 -20.67 -35.84
N SER A 165 1.66 -19.53 -36.42
CA SER A 165 0.85 -19.46 -37.64
C SER A 165 1.58 -20.05 -38.86
N GLU A 166 2.87 -19.80 -38.99
CA GLU A 166 3.73 -20.42 -40.00
C GLU A 166 3.81 -21.93 -39.81
N THR A 167 3.94 -22.41 -38.54
CA THR A 167 3.96 -23.83 -38.19
C THR A 167 2.64 -24.50 -38.53
N ALA A 168 1.50 -23.93 -38.14
CA ALA A 168 0.16 -24.44 -38.50
C ALA A 168 -0.03 -24.56 -40.00
N ALA A 169 0.35 -23.52 -40.74
CA ALA A 169 0.26 -23.52 -42.20
C ALA A 169 1.15 -24.62 -42.84
N ALA A 170 2.36 -24.81 -42.34
CA ALA A 170 3.29 -25.84 -42.78
C ALA A 170 2.79 -27.27 -42.52
N ILE A 171 2.21 -27.51 -41.34
CA ILE A 171 1.60 -28.79 -40.95
C ILE A 171 0.44 -29.11 -41.93
N HIS A 172 -0.47 -28.20 -42.14
CA HIS A 172 -1.59 -28.41 -43.06
C HIS A 172 -1.15 -28.62 -44.52
N ALA A 173 -0.10 -27.94 -44.97
CA ALA A 173 0.46 -28.12 -46.30
C ALA A 173 1.14 -29.48 -46.46
N ALA A 174 1.74 -30.01 -45.38
CA ALA A 174 2.41 -31.32 -45.42
C ALA A 174 1.43 -32.50 -45.35
N SER A 175 0.35 -32.39 -44.57
CA SER A 175 -0.66 -33.44 -44.42
C SER A 175 -1.98 -32.89 -43.92
N VAL A 176 -3.06 -33.11 -44.65
CA VAL A 176 -4.44 -32.71 -44.29
C VAL A 176 -4.94 -33.45 -43.04
N THR A 177 -4.32 -34.59 -42.70
CA THR A 177 -4.70 -35.44 -41.56
C THR A 177 -3.79 -35.24 -40.33
N ALA A 178 -2.82 -34.36 -40.42
CA ALA A 178 -1.94 -34.05 -39.26
C ALA A 178 -2.74 -33.27 -38.22
N ASP A 179 -2.51 -33.61 -36.96
CA ASP A 179 -3.13 -32.94 -35.81
C ASP A 179 -2.43 -31.58 -35.58
N CYS A 180 -3.16 -30.50 -35.69
CA CYS A 180 -2.73 -29.10 -35.48
C CYS A 180 -3.55 -28.41 -34.36
N SER A 181 -4.23 -29.19 -33.53
CA SER A 181 -5.16 -28.69 -32.52
C SER A 181 -4.50 -27.77 -31.50
N TYR A 182 -3.20 -27.97 -31.22
CA TYR A 182 -2.44 -27.08 -30.32
C TYR A 182 -2.33 -25.67 -30.89
N GLU A 183 -1.79 -25.53 -32.10
CA GLU A 183 -1.60 -24.25 -32.77
C GLU A 183 -2.93 -23.55 -33.02
N GLU A 184 -3.95 -24.31 -33.50
CA GLU A 184 -5.30 -23.80 -33.75
C GLU A 184 -6.01 -23.29 -32.49
N SER A 185 -5.71 -23.84 -31.30
CA SER A 185 -6.28 -23.38 -30.05
C SER A 185 -5.55 -22.15 -29.46
N ILE A 186 -4.23 -22.13 -29.56
CA ILE A 186 -3.39 -21.09 -28.95
C ILE A 186 -3.38 -19.77 -29.74
N ILE A 187 -3.38 -19.84 -31.07
CA ILE A 187 -3.33 -18.65 -31.94
C ILE A 187 -4.48 -17.67 -31.65
N PRO A 188 -5.76 -18.07 -31.65
CA PRO A 188 -6.85 -17.14 -31.38
C PRO A 188 -6.84 -16.61 -29.95
N GLU A 189 -6.49 -17.43 -28.95
CA GLU A 189 -6.40 -17.01 -27.56
C GLU A 189 -5.32 -15.95 -27.37
N MET A 190 -4.09 -16.22 -27.81
CA MET A 190 -3.00 -15.26 -27.71
C MET A 190 -3.26 -13.98 -28.49
N SER A 191 -3.87 -14.09 -29.69
CA SER A 191 -4.24 -12.91 -30.49
C SER A 191 -5.25 -12.04 -29.77
N ALA A 192 -6.25 -12.64 -29.11
CA ALA A 192 -7.24 -11.92 -28.33
C ALA A 192 -6.61 -11.21 -27.12
N LEU A 193 -5.72 -11.91 -26.38
CA LEU A 193 -4.98 -11.35 -25.25
C LEU A 193 -4.05 -10.20 -25.67
N LEU A 194 -3.35 -10.34 -26.79
CA LEU A 194 -2.50 -9.28 -27.33
C LEU A 194 -3.31 -8.04 -27.71
N GLY A 195 -4.47 -8.24 -28.33
CA GLY A 195 -5.40 -7.15 -28.67
C GLY A 195 -5.94 -6.45 -27.43
N ASP A 196 -6.23 -7.19 -26.36
CA ASP A 196 -6.67 -6.62 -25.09
C ASP A 196 -5.53 -5.85 -24.40
N ALA A 197 -4.32 -6.41 -24.36
CA ALA A 197 -3.14 -5.74 -23.84
C ALA A 197 -2.87 -4.41 -24.58
N TYR A 198 -2.97 -4.39 -25.91
CA TYR A 198 -2.81 -3.19 -26.71
C TYR A 198 -3.83 -2.10 -26.33
N ARG A 199 -5.10 -2.46 -26.16
CA ARG A 199 -6.14 -1.50 -25.73
C ARG A 199 -5.86 -0.94 -24.34
N LYS A 200 -5.41 -1.78 -23.40
CA LYS A 200 -5.05 -1.35 -22.03
C LYS A 200 -3.83 -0.44 -22.02
N VAL A 201 -2.81 -0.75 -22.80
CA VAL A 201 -1.62 0.08 -22.98
C VAL A 201 -1.99 1.47 -23.52
N ARG A 202 -2.87 1.53 -24.52
CA ARG A 202 -3.37 2.82 -25.03
C ARG A 202 -4.12 3.62 -23.97
N ARG A 203 -5.01 2.99 -23.23
CA ARG A 203 -5.75 3.66 -22.14
C ARG A 203 -4.82 4.18 -21.04
N LEU A 204 -3.77 3.44 -20.70
CA LEU A 204 -2.78 3.89 -19.72
C LEU A 204 -2.01 5.10 -20.24
N ASP A 205 -1.61 5.10 -21.50
CA ASP A 205 -0.92 6.22 -22.15
C ASP A 205 -1.78 7.50 -22.16
N GLU A 206 -3.04 7.35 -22.54
CA GLU A 206 -4.02 8.46 -22.53
C GLU A 206 -4.25 9.00 -21.11
N ALA A 207 -4.33 8.14 -20.10
CA ALA A 207 -4.47 8.53 -18.70
C ALA A 207 -3.24 9.31 -18.19
N LEU A 208 -2.03 8.85 -18.55
CA LEU A 208 -0.79 9.54 -18.19
C LEU A 208 -0.68 10.93 -18.84
N MET A 209 -1.02 11.03 -20.12
CA MET A 209 -1.07 12.34 -20.81
C MET A 209 -2.05 13.30 -20.12
N GLY A 210 -3.23 12.81 -19.73
CA GLY A 210 -4.21 13.60 -18.96
C GLY A 210 -3.69 14.04 -17.60
N ALA A 211 -2.98 13.17 -16.89
CA ALA A 211 -2.39 13.49 -15.58
C ALA A 211 -1.23 14.50 -15.71
N CYS A 212 -0.37 14.39 -16.72
CA CYS A 212 0.71 15.34 -16.98
C CYS A 212 0.21 16.77 -17.26
N LEU A 213 -0.92 16.93 -17.94
CA LEU A 213 -1.50 18.24 -18.19
C LEU A 213 -1.98 18.94 -16.91
N LEU A 214 -2.39 18.18 -15.89
CA LEU A 214 -2.73 18.72 -14.57
C LEU A 214 -1.50 19.12 -13.76
N TYR A 215 -0.35 18.48 -13.99
CA TYR A 215 0.89 18.75 -13.27
C TYR A 215 1.70 19.94 -13.83
N THR A 216 1.44 20.33 -15.09
CA THR A 216 2.07 21.49 -15.75
C THR A 216 1.29 22.78 -15.57
N SER A 217 0.18 22.76 -14.85
CA SER A 217 -0.50 23.98 -14.41
C SER A 217 0.41 24.76 -13.47
N PRO A 218 0.67 26.06 -13.70
CA PRO A 218 1.55 26.83 -12.84
C PRO A 218 1.03 26.79 -11.40
N SER A 219 1.96 26.55 -10.46
CA SER A 219 1.66 26.61 -9.04
C SER A 219 1.06 27.99 -8.71
N PRO A 220 0.03 28.09 -7.88
CA PRO A 220 -0.49 29.39 -7.42
C PRO A 220 0.53 30.24 -6.64
N ARG A 221 1.79 29.78 -6.57
CA ARG A 221 2.90 30.44 -5.86
C ARG A 221 3.96 31.07 -6.78
N ASP A 222 3.73 31.06 -8.11
CA ASP A 222 4.60 31.77 -9.06
C ASP A 222 4.02 33.17 -9.41
#